data_5aa490428011888a9580ae914990e1f0
#
_entry.id   5aa490428011888a9580ae914990e1f0
#
_cell.length_a   1.000
_cell.length_b   1.000
_cell.length_c   1.000
_cell.angle_alpha   90.00
_cell.angle_beta   90.00
_cell.angle_gamma   90.00
#
_symmetry.space_group_name_H-M   'P 1'
#
loop_
_entity.id
_entity.type
_entity.pdbx_description
1 polymer ?
#
loop_
_entity_poly.entity_id
_entity_poly.type
_entity_poly.pdbx_seq_one_letter_code
_entity_poly.pdbx_strand_id
1 'polypeptide(L)' 'MTLRITQVRSTAGSRPEHRATLRTLGLRGIRTTVEREASPSLEAQLRLVSHMVKVEKGK' A
#
# COMPACT_ATOMS: atom_id res chain seq x y z
N MET A 1 3.47 -10.84 -12.12
CA MET A 1 4.48 -9.94 -11.54
C MET A 1 4.07 -9.58 -10.13
N THR A 2 4.98 -9.70 -9.20
CA THR A 2 4.71 -9.42 -7.79
C THR A 2 5.23 -8.03 -7.42
N LEU A 3 4.44 -7.29 -6.67
CA LEU A 3 4.84 -5.99 -6.17
C LEU A 3 5.04 -6.07 -4.66
N ARG A 4 6.11 -5.47 -4.19
CA ARG A 4 6.39 -5.36 -2.77
C ARG A 4 6.01 -3.96 -2.32
N ILE A 5 5.11 -3.88 -1.38
CA ILE A 5 4.55 -2.62 -0.91
C ILE A 5 4.94 -2.43 0.54
N THR A 6 5.63 -1.34 0.83
CA THR A 6 6.07 -1.01 2.19
C THR A 6 5.42 0.30 2.61
N GLN A 7 4.77 0.30 3.76
CA GLN A 7 4.21 1.53 4.30
C GLN A 7 5.34 2.34 4.92
N VAL A 8 5.56 3.54 4.40
CA VAL A 8 6.65 4.41 4.85
C VAL A 8 6.16 5.59 5.69
N ARG A 9 4.85 5.80 5.75
CA ARG A 9 4.26 6.86 6.55
C ARG A 9 3.14 6.33 7.42
N SER A 10 2.97 6.96 8.59
CA SER A 10 1.90 6.59 9.51
C SER A 10 0.54 6.95 8.93
N THR A 11 -0.49 6.21 9.36
CA THR A 11 -1.88 6.53 9.00
C THR A 11 -2.43 7.68 9.84
N ALA A 12 -1.69 8.14 10.84
CA ALA A 12 -2.11 9.28 11.65
C ALA A 12 -2.27 10.51 10.76
N GLY A 13 -3.43 11.14 10.84
CA GLY A 13 -3.73 12.30 10.02
C GLY A 13 -4.16 12.00 8.59
N SER A 14 -4.17 10.75 8.18
CA SER A 14 -4.64 10.40 6.83
C SER A 14 -6.15 10.26 6.82
N ARG A 15 -6.73 10.34 5.62
CA ARG A 15 -8.15 10.21 5.45
C ARG A 15 -8.63 8.78 5.70
N PRO A 16 -9.88 8.59 6.15
CA PRO A 16 -10.40 7.24 6.38
C PRO A 16 -10.31 6.32 5.17
N GLU A 17 -10.52 6.86 3.98
CA GLU A 17 -10.44 6.08 2.74
C GLU A 17 -9.03 5.54 2.50
N HIS A 18 -8.00 6.31 2.87
CA HIS A 18 -6.62 5.84 2.76
C HIS A 18 -6.34 4.71 3.74
N ARG A 19 -6.87 4.84 4.96
CA ARG A 19 -6.74 3.77 5.95
C ARG A 19 -7.41 2.50 5.49
N ALA A 20 -8.60 2.61 4.92
CA ALA A 20 -9.32 1.46 4.41
C ALA A 20 -8.54 0.78 3.29
N THR A 21 -7.94 1.56 2.39
CA THR A 21 -7.14 1.03 1.32
C THR A 21 -5.91 0.29 1.84
N LEU A 22 -5.22 0.89 2.81
CA LEU A 22 -4.06 0.25 3.42
C LEU A 22 -4.43 -1.05 4.12
N ARG A 23 -5.58 -1.07 4.80
CA ARG A 23 -6.07 -2.27 5.46
C ARG A 23 -6.37 -3.37 4.45
N THR A 24 -6.97 -3.00 3.33
CA THR A 24 -7.27 -3.95 2.24
C THR A 24 -5.98 -4.53 1.67
N LEU A 25 -4.92 -3.73 1.60
CA LEU A 25 -3.62 -4.19 1.14
C LEU A 25 -2.90 -5.05 2.18
N GLY A 26 -3.33 -5.00 3.42
CA GLY A 26 -2.71 -5.76 4.51
C GLY A 26 -1.67 -4.97 5.28
N LEU A 27 -1.57 -3.68 5.04
CA LEU A 27 -0.63 -2.81 5.73
C LEU A 27 -1.27 -2.31 7.01
N ARG A 28 -0.72 -2.69 8.15
CA ARG A 28 -1.29 -2.37 9.46
C ARG A 28 -0.52 -1.32 10.22
N GLY A 29 0.63 -0.90 9.73
CA GLY A 29 1.43 0.08 10.41
C GLY A 29 2.62 0.48 9.57
N ILE A 30 3.34 1.49 10.06
CA ILE A 30 4.54 1.96 9.38
C ILE A 30 5.59 0.85 9.30
N ARG A 31 6.30 0.81 8.19
CA ARG A 31 7.33 -0.20 7.91
C ARG A 31 6.80 -1.61 7.68
N THR A 32 5.50 -1.78 7.59
CA THR A 32 4.92 -3.06 7.22
C THR A 32 5.12 -3.30 5.74
N THR A 33 5.60 -4.47 5.37
CA THR A 33 5.83 -4.83 3.97
C THR A 33 4.92 -5.99 3.60
N VAL A 34 4.27 -5.90 2.47
CA VAL A 34 3.47 -6.99 1.92
C VAL A 34 3.81 -7.19 0.46
N GLU A 35 3.60 -8.41 -0.02
CA GLU A 35 3.78 -8.72 -1.42
C GLU A 35 2.42 -9.05 -2.02
N ARG A 36 2.13 -8.43 -3.16
CA ARG A 36 0.86 -8.63 -3.86
C ARG A 36 1.14 -8.81 -5.34
N GLU A 37 0.33 -9.62 -5.97
CA GLU A 37 0.43 -9.79 -7.40
C GLU A 37 -0.12 -8.54 -8.09
N ALA A 38 0.60 -8.07 -9.09
CA ALA A 38 0.21 -6.88 -9.83
C ALA A 38 -1.13 -7.10 -10.55
N SER A 39 -2.03 -6.14 -10.42
CA SER A 39 -3.31 -6.17 -11.11
C SER A 39 -3.80 -4.75 -11.27
N PRO A 40 -4.72 -4.49 -12.23
CA PRO A 40 -5.28 -3.16 -12.38
C PRO A 40 -5.95 -2.63 -11.11
N SER A 41 -6.65 -3.52 -10.38
CA SER A 41 -7.29 -3.15 -9.12
C SER A 41 -6.25 -2.75 -8.07
N LEU A 42 -5.18 -3.50 -7.97
CA LEU A 42 -4.11 -3.20 -7.04
C LEU A 42 -3.46 -1.86 -7.37
N GLU A 43 -3.18 -1.63 -8.64
CA GLU A 43 -2.56 -0.37 -9.06
C GLU A 43 -3.43 0.83 -8.75
N ALA A 44 -4.74 0.71 -8.94
CA ALA A 44 -5.66 1.78 -8.61
C ALA A 44 -5.61 2.09 -7.11
N GLN A 45 -5.59 1.05 -6.27
CA GLN A 45 -5.49 1.23 -4.83
C GLN A 45 -4.16 1.87 -4.43
N LEU A 46 -3.08 1.46 -5.08
CA LEU A 46 -1.76 2.01 -4.78
C LEU A 46 -1.67 3.50 -5.12
N ARG A 47 -2.35 3.93 -6.17
CA ARG A 47 -2.38 5.35 -6.52
C ARG A 47 -2.97 6.21 -5.42
N LEU A 48 -4.00 5.70 -4.73
CA LEU A 48 -4.65 6.44 -3.66
C LEU A 48 -3.71 6.66 -2.49
N VAL A 49 -2.80 5.74 -2.24
CA VAL A 49 -1.91 5.78 -1.09
C VAL A 49 -0.44 5.87 -1.48
N SER A 50 -0.15 6.23 -2.73
CA SER A 50 1.23 6.26 -3.22
C SER A 50 2.15 7.16 -2.40
N HIS A 51 1.59 8.22 -1.80
CA HIS A 51 2.35 9.13 -0.95
C HIS A 51 2.68 8.53 0.42
N MET A 52 2.09 7.40 0.75
CA MET A 52 2.27 6.75 2.05
C MET A 52 3.04 5.44 1.96
N VAL A 53 3.21 4.92 0.76
CA VAL A 53 3.86 3.62 0.57
C VAL A 53 4.94 3.71 -0.48
N LYS A 54 5.87 2.77 -0.40
CA LYS A 54 6.89 2.59 -1.42
C LYS A 54 6.60 1.27 -2.12
N VAL A 55 6.55 1.30 -3.43
CA VAL A 55 6.28 0.11 -4.23
C VAL A 55 7.54 -0.28 -4.97
N GLU A 56 7.93 -1.54 -4.81
CA GLU A 56 9.06 -2.09 -5.53
C GLU A 56 8.60 -3.31 -6.31
N LYS A 57 9.18 -3.50 -7.47
CA LYS A 57 8.89 -4.70 -8.23
C LYS A 57 9.61 -5.88 -7.61
N GLY A 58 8.84 -6.88 -7.21
CA GLY A 58 9.36 -8.16 -6.83
C GLY A 58 9.68 -8.97 -8.07
N LYS A 59 9.93 -10.21 -7.87
CA LYS A 59 10.16 -11.10 -9.01
C LYS A 59 8.87 -11.42 -9.73
#